data_549cf52a64fd01a0b7dc98a7e7134a38
#
_entry.id   549cf52a64fd01a0b7dc98a7e7134a38
#
_cell.length_a   1.000
_cell.length_b   1.000
_cell.length_c   1.000
_cell.angle_alpha   90.00
_cell.angle_beta   90.00
_cell.angle_gamma   90.00
#
_symmetry.space_group_name_H-M   'P 1'
#
loop_
_entity.id
_entity.type
_entity.pdbx_description
1 polymer ?
#
loop_
_entity_poly.entity_id
_entity_poly.type
_entity_poly.pdbx_seq_one_letter_code
_entity_poly.pdbx_strand_id
1 'polypeptide(L)'
;MLMLNTPEYFLHITMNYIDEKNSIYYDISSKQQLSKLFEYGKVTMEDVKSLFDNISRMVRVVDEYMLNLDRVILNPQDIYVSLSDKKYSFMYSPVAGEKDFYDKMRSLFEYILERFDHSVKKSSLVKFYEIYQRILVRDYTPDKLMEFFDDENEGIHIINEEDLTDGRADNAYGEDNAYGRDRAYGEDNANGKN
;
A
#
# COMPACT_ATOMS: atom_id res chain seq x y z
N MET A 1 26.06 6.16 13.79
CA MET A 1 25.54 7.29 13.02
C MET A 1 24.24 7.85 13.67
N LEU A 2 23.17 7.06 13.85
CA LEU A 2 21.92 7.51 14.49
C LEU A 2 22.05 8.02 15.94
N MET A 3 23.06 7.59 16.67
CA MET A 3 23.31 8.03 18.06
C MET A 3 23.99 9.40 18.15
N LEU A 4 24.76 9.79 17.14
CA LEU A 4 25.50 11.06 17.13
C LEU A 4 24.74 12.18 16.43
N ASN A 5 23.89 11.82 15.47
CA ASN A 5 23.08 12.76 14.70
C ASN A 5 21.78 12.07 14.34
N THR A 6 20.73 12.33 15.11
CA THR A 6 19.40 11.77 14.85
C THR A 6 18.82 12.41 13.60
N PRO A 7 18.57 11.63 12.52
CA PRO A 7 17.91 12.17 11.34
C PRO A 7 16.49 12.63 11.68
N GLU A 8 16.00 13.60 10.93
CA GLU A 8 14.61 14.04 11.05
C GLU A 8 13.64 12.86 10.90
N TYR A 9 12.50 12.90 11.53
CA TYR A 9 11.48 11.84 11.60
C TYR A 9 11.86 10.59 12.41
N PHE A 10 13.04 10.53 13.04
CA PHE A 10 13.38 9.43 13.93
C PHE A 10 13.45 9.87 15.40
N LEU A 11 13.14 8.93 16.29
CA LEU A 11 13.37 9.13 17.73
C LEU A 11 14.87 9.12 18.02
N HIS A 12 15.30 9.98 18.93
CA HIS A 12 16.68 9.95 19.39
C HIS A 12 16.98 8.63 20.12
N ILE A 13 18.12 8.03 19.76
CA ILE A 13 18.55 6.74 20.28
C ILE A 13 19.75 6.93 21.19
N THR A 14 19.66 6.38 22.39
CA THR A 14 20.78 6.27 23.33
C THR A 14 21.05 4.79 23.60
N MET A 15 22.31 4.39 23.57
CA MET A 15 22.71 3.03 23.92
C MET A 15 23.50 3.05 25.23
N ASN A 16 23.08 2.20 26.16
CA ASN A 16 23.78 1.99 27.41
C ASN A 16 24.25 0.52 27.49
N TYR A 17 25.48 0.34 27.95
CA TYR A 17 26.05 -0.96 28.22
C TYR A 17 26.11 -1.16 29.75
N ILE A 18 25.26 -2.05 30.28
CA ILE A 18 25.16 -2.32 31.71
C ILE A 18 25.10 -3.86 31.86
N ASP A 19 25.90 -4.42 32.76
CA ASP A 19 25.94 -5.84 33.10
C ASP A 19 26.06 -6.75 31.87
N GLU A 20 27.01 -6.45 30.99
CA GLU A 20 27.28 -7.19 29.74
C GLU A 20 26.12 -7.21 28.74
N LYS A 21 25.12 -6.32 28.90
CA LYS A 21 23.97 -6.17 28.02
C LYS A 21 23.93 -4.78 27.37
N ASN A 22 23.72 -4.78 26.06
CA ASN A 22 23.41 -3.57 25.33
C ASN A 22 21.92 -3.25 25.45
N SER A 23 21.58 -2.09 26.01
CA SER A 23 20.22 -1.59 26.10
C SER A 23 20.06 -0.36 25.22
N ILE A 24 18.98 -0.31 24.47
CA ILE A 24 18.66 0.80 23.57
C ILE A 24 17.48 1.55 24.16
N TYR A 25 17.62 2.86 24.25
CA TYR A 25 16.61 3.77 24.77
C TYR A 25 16.22 4.74 23.67
N TYR A 26 14.92 5.00 23.56
CA TYR A 26 14.35 5.99 22.65
C TYR A 26 13.77 7.14 23.45
N ASP A 27 14.12 8.37 23.05
CA ASP A 27 13.55 9.56 23.69
C ASP A 27 12.15 9.85 23.12
N ILE A 28 11.15 9.65 23.96
CA ILE A 28 9.74 9.91 23.67
C ILE A 28 9.19 11.13 24.38
N SER A 29 10.07 11.98 24.94
CA SER A 29 9.68 13.18 25.69
C SER A 29 8.77 14.08 24.84
N SER A 30 7.68 14.57 25.44
CA SER A 30 6.68 15.44 24.81
C SER A 30 5.98 14.85 23.57
N LYS A 31 5.96 13.52 23.46
CA LYS A 31 5.32 12.80 22.37
C LYS A 31 4.26 11.84 22.89
N GLN A 32 3.27 11.55 22.05
CA GLN A 32 2.21 10.59 22.33
C GLN A 32 2.22 9.50 21.26
N GLN A 33 1.96 8.27 21.65
CA GLN A 33 1.82 7.13 20.73
C GLN A 33 0.64 7.36 19.79
N LEU A 34 0.82 7.00 18.52
CA LEU A 34 -0.25 7.04 17.51
C LEU A 34 -1.46 6.21 17.95
N SER A 35 -1.21 5.03 18.53
CA SER A 35 -2.25 4.16 19.07
C SER A 35 -3.13 4.86 20.10
N LYS A 36 -2.56 5.71 20.94
CA LYS A 36 -3.30 6.49 21.95
C LYS A 36 -4.08 7.66 21.34
N LEU A 37 -3.56 8.28 20.29
CA LEU A 37 -4.28 9.32 19.56
C LEU A 37 -5.53 8.76 18.87
N PHE A 38 -5.44 7.54 18.35
CA PHE A 38 -6.53 6.88 17.63
C PHE A 38 -7.38 5.94 18.52
N GLU A 39 -7.17 5.94 19.84
CA GLU A 39 -7.88 5.03 20.76
C GLU A 39 -9.37 5.41 20.91
N TYR A 40 -9.64 6.70 21.04
CA TYR A 40 -10.98 7.21 21.39
C TYR A 40 -11.66 8.02 20.28
N GLY A 41 -10.96 8.28 19.20
CA GLY A 41 -11.45 9.05 18.06
C GLY A 41 -11.57 8.21 16.80
N LYS A 42 -12.44 8.66 15.91
CA LYS A 42 -12.46 8.13 14.55
C LYS A 42 -11.33 8.78 13.75
N VAL A 43 -10.57 7.97 13.02
CA VAL A 43 -9.51 8.43 12.16
C VAL A 43 -10.13 9.07 10.90
N THR A 44 -9.77 10.30 10.62
CA THR A 44 -10.25 11.04 9.46
C THR A 44 -9.33 10.86 8.26
N MET A 45 -9.81 11.24 7.07
CA MET A 45 -8.98 11.22 5.86
C MET A 45 -7.78 12.18 5.98
N GLU A 46 -7.93 13.27 6.71
CA GLU A 46 -6.86 14.24 6.99
C GLU A 46 -5.77 13.63 7.89
N ASP A 47 -6.17 12.86 8.90
CA ASP A 47 -5.21 12.13 9.76
C ASP A 47 -4.41 11.10 8.93
N VAL A 48 -5.10 10.38 8.03
CA VAL A 48 -4.46 9.42 7.12
C VAL A 48 -3.47 10.13 6.21
N LYS A 49 -3.88 11.23 5.55
CA LYS A 49 -3.02 12.05 4.70
C LYS A 49 -1.78 12.54 5.46
N SER A 50 -1.99 13.09 6.65
CA SER A 50 -0.90 13.59 7.50
C SER A 50 0.10 12.49 7.86
N LEU A 51 -0.38 11.30 8.25
CA LEU A 51 0.49 10.17 8.57
C LEU A 51 1.32 9.74 7.34
N PHE A 52 0.68 9.60 6.17
CA PHE A 52 1.37 9.17 4.94
C PHE A 52 2.36 10.21 4.43
N ASP A 53 2.07 11.53 4.53
CA ASP A 53 3.04 12.57 4.21
C ASP A 53 4.30 12.45 5.07
N ASN A 54 4.13 12.22 6.37
CA ASN A 54 5.27 12.01 7.27
C ASN A 54 6.04 10.71 6.97
N ILE A 55 5.35 9.62 6.58
CA ILE A 55 5.99 8.39 6.14
C ILE A 55 6.79 8.63 4.85
N SER A 56 6.23 9.33 3.86
CA SER A 56 6.91 9.66 2.60
C SER A 56 8.19 10.45 2.87
N ARG A 57 8.12 11.47 3.72
CA ARG A 57 9.30 12.26 4.12
C ARG A 57 10.34 11.43 4.89
N MET A 58 9.90 10.55 5.79
CA MET A 58 10.77 9.63 6.51
C MET A 58 11.51 8.69 5.55
N VAL A 59 10.83 8.15 4.52
CA VAL A 59 11.46 7.28 3.50
C VAL A 59 12.56 8.02 2.75
N ARG A 60 12.34 9.29 2.37
CA ARG A 60 13.39 10.11 1.75
C ARG A 60 14.62 10.30 2.66
N VAL A 61 14.38 10.48 3.96
CA VAL A 61 15.47 10.57 4.94
C VAL A 61 16.21 9.22 5.07
N VAL A 62 15.50 8.09 5.04
CA VAL A 62 16.10 6.75 5.02
C VAL A 62 17.05 6.60 3.83
N ASP A 63 16.63 7.02 2.65
CA ASP A 63 17.43 6.98 1.42
C ASP A 63 18.64 7.91 1.50
N GLU A 64 18.44 9.15 1.97
CA GLU A 64 19.52 10.14 2.14
C GLU A 64 20.62 9.65 3.07
N TYR A 65 20.26 9.00 4.16
CA TYR A 65 21.20 8.45 5.14
C TYR A 65 21.64 7.02 4.85
N MET A 66 21.26 6.45 3.69
CA MET A 66 21.53 5.05 3.29
C MET A 66 21.16 4.03 4.39
N LEU A 67 20.05 4.26 5.06
CA LEU A 67 19.52 3.36 6.07
C LEU A 67 18.71 2.23 5.41
N ASN A 68 18.57 1.12 6.12
CA ASN A 68 17.70 0.04 5.65
C ASN A 68 16.25 0.32 6.04
N LEU A 69 15.39 0.50 5.03
CA LEU A 69 13.97 0.81 5.21
C LEU A 69 13.23 -0.29 6.01
N ASP A 70 13.62 -1.55 5.86
CA ASP A 70 13.02 -2.66 6.62
C ASP A 70 13.31 -2.62 8.12
N ARG A 71 14.18 -1.73 8.58
CA ARG A 71 14.45 -1.52 10.01
C ARG A 71 13.58 -0.44 10.65
N VAL A 72 12.80 0.28 9.86
CA VAL A 72 11.79 1.22 10.38
C VAL A 72 10.66 0.43 11.01
N ILE A 73 10.20 0.85 12.18
CA ILE A 73 9.08 0.24 12.89
C ILE A 73 7.83 1.07 12.61
N LEU A 74 6.81 0.41 12.05
CA LEU A 74 5.52 1.02 11.70
C LEU A 74 4.35 0.48 12.57
N ASN A 75 4.65 -0.06 13.75
CA ASN A 75 3.61 -0.43 14.69
C ASN A 75 3.00 0.85 15.30
N PRO A 76 1.67 1.03 15.35
CA PRO A 76 1.02 2.22 15.92
C PRO A 76 1.39 2.53 17.38
N GLN A 77 1.85 1.54 18.13
CA GLN A 77 2.36 1.74 19.49
C GLN A 77 3.78 2.32 19.53
N ASP A 78 4.51 2.22 18.42
CA ASP A 78 5.91 2.62 18.30
C ASP A 78 6.09 3.82 17.34
N ILE A 79 4.99 4.38 16.84
CA ILE A 79 4.94 5.65 16.13
C ILE A 79 4.52 6.71 17.15
N TYR A 80 5.25 7.81 17.20
CA TYR A 80 5.03 8.88 18.15
C TYR A 80 4.73 10.19 17.43
N VAL A 81 3.84 10.98 18.02
CA VAL A 81 3.43 12.29 17.51
C VAL A 81 3.76 13.35 18.56
N SER A 82 4.47 14.36 18.17
CA SER A 82 4.76 15.51 19.03
C SER A 82 3.48 16.27 19.36
N LEU A 83 3.33 16.64 20.62
CA LEU A 83 2.14 17.34 21.11
C LEU A 83 2.12 18.82 20.67
N SER A 84 3.27 19.39 20.36
CA SER A 84 3.40 20.82 20.03
C SER A 84 3.18 21.13 18.56
N ASP A 85 3.80 20.37 17.66
CA ASP A 85 3.86 20.64 16.21
C ASP A 85 3.26 19.54 15.34
N LYS A 86 2.71 18.51 15.97
CA LYS A 86 2.09 17.35 15.28
C LYS A 86 3.03 16.58 14.36
N LYS A 87 4.34 16.73 14.52
CA LYS A 87 5.34 15.95 13.79
C LYS A 87 5.36 14.51 14.26
N TYR A 88 5.46 13.60 13.29
CA TYR A 88 5.61 12.18 13.55
C TYR A 88 7.10 11.82 13.76
N SER A 89 7.32 10.86 14.63
CA SER A 89 8.63 10.29 14.90
C SER A 89 8.55 8.77 14.92
N PHE A 90 9.41 8.13 14.15
CA PHE A 90 9.45 6.69 13.97
C PHE A 90 10.60 6.06 14.76
N MET A 91 10.42 4.84 15.20
CA MET A 91 11.51 4.06 15.77
C MET A 91 12.28 3.36 14.66
N TYR A 92 13.61 3.33 14.81
CA TYR A 92 14.51 2.58 13.93
C TYR A 92 15.16 1.44 14.73
N SER A 93 14.92 0.20 14.30
CA SER A 93 15.51 -0.96 14.96
C SER A 93 16.96 -1.18 14.51
N PRO A 94 17.92 -1.33 15.42
CA PRO A 94 19.28 -1.73 15.05
C PRO A 94 19.37 -3.19 14.60
N VAL A 95 18.33 -3.99 14.90
CA VAL A 95 18.24 -5.41 14.55
C VAL A 95 17.23 -5.58 13.41
N ALA A 96 17.56 -6.43 12.44
CA ALA A 96 16.64 -6.76 11.36
C ALA A 96 15.37 -7.43 11.92
N GLY A 97 14.22 -6.99 11.42
CA GLY A 97 12.92 -7.62 11.70
C GLY A 97 12.60 -8.71 10.68
N GLU A 98 11.55 -9.49 10.97
CA GLU A 98 11.07 -10.56 10.06
C GLU A 98 10.24 -10.00 8.88
N LYS A 99 9.59 -8.85 9.08
CA LYS A 99 8.71 -8.22 8.07
C LYS A 99 9.45 -7.15 7.29
N ASP A 100 9.24 -7.11 5.99
CA ASP A 100 9.67 -6.01 5.15
C ASP A 100 8.82 -4.74 5.38
N PHE A 101 9.23 -3.64 4.77
CA PHE A 101 8.54 -2.35 4.89
C PHE A 101 7.08 -2.42 4.40
N TYR A 102 6.83 -3.12 3.29
CA TYR A 102 5.49 -3.22 2.70
C TYR A 102 4.51 -4.00 3.58
N ASP A 103 4.96 -5.08 4.23
CA ASP A 103 4.16 -5.83 5.19
C ASP A 103 3.82 -5.00 6.44
N LYS A 104 4.76 -4.15 6.87
CA LYS A 104 4.52 -3.22 7.99
C LYS A 104 3.54 -2.12 7.60
N MET A 105 3.66 -1.56 6.40
CA MET A 105 2.71 -0.59 5.85
C MET A 105 1.31 -1.17 5.76
N ARG A 106 1.19 -2.40 5.28
CA ARG A 106 -0.08 -3.12 5.23
C ARG A 106 -0.69 -3.27 6.62
N SER A 107 0.09 -3.75 7.59
CA SER A 107 -0.38 -3.92 8.98
C SER A 107 -0.80 -2.59 9.62
N LEU A 108 -0.07 -1.50 9.34
CA LEU A 108 -0.43 -0.17 9.79
C LEU A 108 -1.75 0.31 9.16
N PHE A 109 -1.94 0.07 7.86
CA PHE A 109 -3.16 0.48 7.18
C PHE A 109 -4.38 -0.33 7.63
N GLU A 110 -4.23 -1.63 7.88
CA GLU A 110 -5.27 -2.49 8.46
C GLU A 110 -5.70 -1.97 9.84
N TYR A 111 -4.74 -1.55 10.68
CA TYR A 111 -5.04 -0.91 11.96
C TYR A 111 -5.83 0.40 11.81
N ILE A 112 -5.50 1.22 10.80
CA ILE A 112 -6.20 2.47 10.50
C ILE A 112 -7.61 2.17 9.98
N LEU A 113 -7.77 1.17 9.11
CA LEU A 113 -9.05 0.77 8.52
C LEU A 113 -10.10 0.43 9.58
N GLU A 114 -9.71 -0.26 10.64
CA GLU A 114 -10.60 -0.59 11.77
C GLU A 114 -11.11 0.64 12.53
N ARG A 115 -10.41 1.77 12.44
CA ARG A 115 -10.66 3.00 13.19
C ARG A 115 -11.13 4.15 12.33
N PHE A 116 -11.15 3.95 11.02
CA PHE A 116 -11.51 4.99 10.07
C PHE A 116 -12.97 5.41 10.21
N ASP A 117 -13.24 6.70 10.03
CA ASP A 117 -14.61 7.22 10.05
C ASP A 117 -15.36 6.88 8.77
N HIS A 118 -16.08 5.77 8.77
CA HIS A 118 -16.90 5.34 7.63
C HIS A 118 -18.15 6.22 7.41
N SER A 119 -18.41 7.23 8.25
CA SER A 119 -19.51 8.18 8.07
C SER A 119 -19.16 9.36 7.16
N VAL A 120 -17.92 9.44 6.66
CA VAL A 120 -17.46 10.46 5.73
C VAL A 120 -18.18 10.39 4.37
N LYS A 121 -17.99 11.43 3.53
CA LYS A 121 -18.52 11.46 2.17
C LYS A 121 -18.11 10.21 1.38
N LYS A 122 -19.01 9.70 0.55
CA LYS A 122 -18.77 8.49 -0.27
C LYS A 122 -17.48 8.59 -1.10
N SER A 123 -17.16 9.77 -1.67
CA SER A 123 -15.93 10.00 -2.42
C SER A 123 -14.67 9.77 -1.57
N SER A 124 -14.64 10.26 -0.34
CA SER A 124 -13.51 10.04 0.58
C SER A 124 -13.36 8.57 0.96
N LEU A 125 -14.48 7.87 1.12
CA LEU A 125 -14.48 6.45 1.43
C LEU A 125 -13.94 5.62 0.25
N VAL A 126 -14.38 5.90 -0.97
CA VAL A 126 -13.87 5.25 -2.19
C VAL A 126 -12.36 5.48 -2.30
N LYS A 127 -11.90 6.72 -2.19
CA LYS A 127 -10.48 7.08 -2.24
C LYS A 127 -9.66 6.34 -1.18
N PHE A 128 -10.18 6.20 0.03
CA PHE A 128 -9.53 5.45 1.10
C PHE A 128 -9.34 3.97 0.73
N TYR A 129 -10.38 3.32 0.17
CA TYR A 129 -10.29 1.93 -0.26
C TYR A 129 -9.38 1.74 -1.49
N GLU A 130 -9.31 2.68 -2.41
CA GLU A 130 -8.36 2.66 -3.54
C GLU A 130 -6.92 2.68 -3.05
N ILE A 131 -6.60 3.53 -2.09
CA ILE A 131 -5.28 3.55 -1.44
C ILE A 131 -4.99 2.18 -0.79
N TYR A 132 -5.97 1.60 -0.09
CA TYR A 132 -5.81 0.29 0.54
C TYR A 132 -5.52 -0.81 -0.49
N GLN A 133 -6.23 -0.84 -1.61
CA GLN A 133 -5.99 -1.81 -2.69
C GLN A 133 -4.56 -1.72 -3.22
N ARG A 134 -4.02 -0.52 -3.44
CA ARG A 134 -2.63 -0.34 -3.87
C ARG A 134 -1.62 -0.85 -2.85
N ILE A 135 -1.89 -0.62 -1.57
CA ILE A 135 -1.05 -1.16 -0.49
C ILE A 135 -1.06 -2.69 -0.50
N LEU A 136 -2.21 -3.33 -0.73
CA LEU A 136 -2.33 -4.78 -0.79
C LEU A 136 -1.54 -5.40 -1.94
N VAL A 137 -1.57 -4.79 -3.13
CA VAL A 137 -0.86 -5.29 -4.32
C VAL A 137 0.60 -4.84 -4.38
N ARG A 138 1.07 -4.05 -3.41
CA ARG A 138 2.44 -3.48 -3.35
C ARG A 138 2.82 -2.64 -4.58
N ASP A 139 1.83 -2.10 -5.28
CA ASP A 139 2.04 -1.24 -6.45
C ASP A 139 2.03 0.24 -6.04
N TYR A 140 3.00 0.62 -5.23
CA TYR A 140 3.15 2.00 -4.80
C TYR A 140 4.58 2.33 -4.33
N THR A 141 4.88 3.61 -4.38
CA THR A 141 5.89 4.24 -3.52
C THR A 141 5.18 5.19 -2.56
N PRO A 142 5.72 5.49 -1.37
CA PRO A 142 5.09 6.45 -0.45
C PRO A 142 4.78 7.80 -1.11
N ASP A 143 5.64 8.29 -2.00
CA ASP A 143 5.43 9.53 -2.75
C ASP A 143 4.24 9.42 -3.72
N LYS A 144 4.11 8.32 -4.45
CA LYS A 144 2.96 8.08 -5.33
C LYS A 144 1.65 7.97 -4.56
N LEU A 145 1.66 7.41 -3.34
CA LEU A 145 0.47 7.41 -2.50
C LEU A 145 0.05 8.83 -2.12
N MET A 146 0.99 9.75 -1.94
CA MET A 146 0.65 11.15 -1.65
C MET A 146 -0.06 11.84 -2.81
N GLU A 147 0.29 11.54 -4.06
CA GLU A 147 -0.41 12.06 -5.25
C GLU A 147 -1.91 11.75 -5.20
N PHE A 148 -2.30 10.56 -4.71
CA PHE A 148 -3.70 10.19 -4.54
C PHE A 148 -4.47 11.07 -3.53
N PHE A 149 -3.78 11.61 -2.54
CA PHE A 149 -4.44 12.52 -1.59
C PHE A 149 -4.65 13.91 -2.17
N ASP A 150 -3.84 14.31 -3.14
CA ASP A 150 -3.88 15.66 -3.73
C ASP A 150 -4.82 15.77 -4.94
N ASP A 151 -5.15 14.64 -5.59
CA ASP A 151 -6.10 14.61 -6.69
C ASP A 151 -7.54 14.84 -6.19
N GLU A 152 -7.95 16.10 -6.15
CA GLU A 152 -9.34 16.47 -5.83
C GLU A 152 -10.34 16.16 -6.96
N ASN A 153 -9.88 15.77 -8.18
CA ASN A 153 -10.69 15.86 -9.40
C ASN A 153 -10.76 14.61 -10.29
N GLU A 154 -10.15 13.47 -9.96
CA GLU A 154 -10.40 12.28 -10.79
C GLU A 154 -11.57 11.46 -10.23
N GLY A 155 -12.70 11.60 -10.96
CA GLY A 155 -13.89 10.81 -10.76
C GLY A 155 -13.58 9.32 -10.95
N ILE A 156 -14.00 8.59 -9.98
CA ILE A 156 -14.25 7.15 -9.89
C ILE A 156 -14.00 6.41 -11.22
N HIS A 157 -12.81 5.85 -11.42
CA HIS A 157 -12.66 4.67 -12.24
C HIS A 157 -13.17 3.48 -11.41
N ILE A 158 -14.48 3.30 -11.43
CA ILE A 158 -15.05 2.00 -11.06
C ILE A 158 -14.56 1.06 -12.15
N ILE A 159 -13.66 0.15 -11.81
CA ILE A 159 -13.41 -1.04 -12.62
C ILE A 159 -14.72 -1.82 -12.54
N ASN A 160 -15.57 -1.66 -13.56
CA ASN A 160 -16.77 -2.48 -13.71
C ASN A 160 -16.32 -3.92 -13.93
N GLU A 161 -17.04 -4.87 -13.35
CA GLU A 161 -16.83 -6.32 -13.59
C GLU A 161 -16.85 -6.69 -15.09
N GLU A 162 -17.33 -5.80 -15.97
CA GLU A 162 -17.32 -5.95 -17.43
C GLU A 162 -15.93 -5.84 -18.05
N ASP A 163 -14.97 -5.10 -17.42
CA ASP A 163 -13.60 -5.00 -17.93
C ASP A 163 -12.75 -6.25 -17.66
N LEU A 164 -13.24 -7.19 -16.86
CA LEU A 164 -12.61 -8.49 -16.57
C LEU A 164 -13.01 -9.60 -17.55
N THR A 165 -13.98 -9.35 -18.45
CA THR A 165 -14.51 -10.38 -19.36
C THR A 165 -14.01 -10.26 -20.81
N ASP A 166 -13.33 -9.17 -21.18
CA ASP A 166 -12.92 -8.93 -22.58
C ASP A 166 -11.52 -9.45 -22.95
N GLY A 167 -11.01 -10.38 -22.16
CA GLY A 167 -9.71 -11.03 -22.39
C GLY A 167 -9.77 -12.45 -22.95
N ARG A 168 -10.93 -12.91 -23.46
CA ARG A 168 -11.05 -14.25 -24.06
C ARG A 168 -12.08 -14.28 -25.17
N ALA A 169 -11.70 -13.87 -26.38
CA ALA A 169 -12.19 -14.44 -27.63
C ALA A 169 -11.66 -13.63 -28.82
N ASP A 170 -10.45 -13.87 -29.30
CA ASP A 170 -10.09 -13.65 -30.68
C ASP A 170 -9.00 -14.66 -31.07
N ASN A 171 -9.45 -15.88 -31.31
CA ASN A 171 -8.83 -16.83 -32.20
C ASN A 171 -9.96 -17.52 -32.98
N ALA A 172 -10.50 -16.80 -33.94
CA ALA A 172 -11.37 -17.37 -34.95
C ALA A 172 -10.64 -17.32 -36.29
N TYR A 173 -10.29 -18.46 -36.73
CA TYR A 173 -10.03 -18.94 -38.08
C TYR A 173 -10.43 -17.97 -39.20
N GLY A 174 -9.41 -17.57 -39.99
CA GLY A 174 -9.56 -17.04 -41.34
C GLY A 174 -9.98 -18.15 -42.27
N GLU A 175 -11.15 -18.03 -42.84
CA GLU A 175 -11.57 -18.77 -44.03
C GLU A 175 -11.29 -17.91 -45.25
N ASP A 176 -10.29 -18.35 -46.05
CA ASP A 176 -10.08 -17.89 -47.42
C ASP A 176 -11.06 -18.60 -48.36
N ASN A 177 -11.97 -17.82 -48.94
CA ASN A 177 -12.77 -18.17 -50.11
C ASN A 177 -11.96 -18.00 -51.36
N ALA A 178 -11.82 -19.05 -52.17
CA ALA A 178 -11.70 -18.90 -53.64
C ALA A 178 -12.02 -20.14 -54.41
N TYR A 179 -13.02 -19.99 -55.33
CA TYR A 179 -13.19 -20.64 -56.64
C TYR A 179 -13.43 -22.17 -56.66
N GLY A 180 -14.52 -22.67 -57.13
CA GLY A 180 -15.15 -22.47 -58.41
C GLY A 180 -15.57 -23.80 -59.05
N ARG A 181 -16.78 -23.87 -59.48
CA ARG A 181 -17.30 -24.59 -60.67
C ARG A 181 -17.31 -26.12 -60.73
N ASP A 182 -18.57 -26.58 -60.82
CA ASP A 182 -19.14 -27.43 -61.87
C ASP A 182 -19.04 -28.96 -61.86
N ARG A 183 -20.24 -29.48 -62.05
CA ARG A 183 -20.69 -30.74 -62.72
C ARG A 183 -20.95 -31.93 -61.77
N ALA A 184 -22.18 -32.22 -61.52
CA ALA A 184 -23.21 -32.96 -62.26
C ALA A 184 -22.89 -34.44 -62.52
N TYR A 185 -23.94 -35.26 -62.29
CA TYR A 185 -24.12 -36.67 -62.62
C TYR A 185 -23.50 -37.67 -61.66
N GLY A 186 -24.15 -38.67 -61.21
CA GLY A 186 -25.29 -39.45 -61.64
C GLY A 186 -25.53 -40.53 -60.60
N GLU A 187 -26.70 -40.89 -60.56
CA GLU A 187 -27.37 -42.16 -60.21
C GLU A 187 -26.44 -43.37 -60.00
N ASP A 188 -26.62 -44.16 -59.03
CA ASP A 188 -27.41 -45.37 -59.05
C ASP A 188 -27.10 -46.31 -57.88
N ASN A 189 -28.13 -46.68 -57.20
CA ASN A 189 -28.61 -48.05 -57.01
C ASN A 189 -27.77 -49.05 -56.21
N ALA A 190 -28.47 -49.50 -55.26
CA ALA A 190 -28.82 -50.88 -54.98
C ALA A 190 -27.97 -51.73 -54.05
N ASN A 191 -28.66 -52.13 -53.04
CA ASN A 191 -28.83 -53.53 -52.59
C ASN A 191 -27.63 -54.25 -51.94
N GLY A 192 -28.01 -54.73 -50.78
CA GLY A 192 -27.92 -56.16 -50.54
C GLY A 192 -27.12 -56.56 -49.26
N LYS A 193 -27.94 -56.91 -48.34
CA LYS A 193 -27.91 -58.16 -47.55
C LYS A 193 -26.47 -58.70 -47.15
N ASN A 194 -26.20 -58.73 -45.93
CA ASN A 194 -26.30 -59.87 -44.98
C ASN A 194 -25.85 -59.41 -43.63
#